data_3d85b6cbf89510937bc0509ef647c354
#
_entry.id   3d85b6cbf89510937bc0509ef647c354
#
_cell.length_a   1.000
_cell.length_b   1.000
_cell.length_c   1.000
_cell.angle_alpha   90.00
_cell.angle_beta   90.00
_cell.angle_gamma   90.00
#
_symmetry.space_group_name_H-M   'P 1'
#
loop_
_entity.id
_entity.type
_entity.pdbx_description
1 polymer ?
#
loop_
_entity_poly.entity_id
_entity_poly.type
_entity_poly.pdbx_seq_one_letter_code
_entity_poly.pdbx_strand_id
1 'polypeptide(L)'
;LNAVDALIVVEGSNDQRAVERAVAPRRGCRILKGSYDAAAGHYDVPDVVIAKLAAAANDGARVVVLTDSDVAGRQMRGVVVREVPSALHAFLGTHLSSAKTDTATHKAGNVGVEHASIEDIRTAVAQARPAASAGGSAGVSRREFDRADLEKWGLCGPPVGAPDPKWSAFGGVTERRRLVGEYLGVGDCDAKQLVRQLNLFFTREEADAAIEALPKEGQAMPEKMTDGGADRKGTAVNGDDGEDFDLYTYYPPGVAPPGFE
;
A
#
# COMPACT_ATOMS: atom_id res chain seq x y z
N LEU A 1 13.99 -25.08 -0.17
CA LEU A 1 13.72 -23.65 -0.22
C LEU A 1 14.33 -23.11 -1.53
N ASN A 2 13.49 -22.58 -2.44
CA ASN A 2 13.99 -21.91 -3.64
C ASN A 2 14.58 -20.56 -3.21
N ALA A 3 15.91 -20.47 -3.23
CA ALA A 3 16.61 -19.25 -2.89
C ALA A 3 16.36 -18.18 -3.97
N VAL A 4 15.90 -17.00 -3.56
CA VAL A 4 15.64 -15.86 -4.46
C VAL A 4 16.87 -14.97 -4.52
N ASP A 5 17.38 -14.66 -5.72
CA ASP A 5 18.48 -13.71 -5.89
C ASP A 5 17.96 -12.28 -5.80
N ALA A 6 17.67 -11.86 -4.56
CA ALA A 6 17.18 -10.53 -4.24
C ALA A 6 17.64 -10.09 -2.85
N LEU A 7 17.71 -8.78 -2.64
CA LEU A 7 17.71 -8.13 -1.35
C LEU A 7 16.26 -7.78 -1.01
N ILE A 8 15.70 -8.40 0.02
CA ILE A 8 14.32 -8.13 0.42
C ILE A 8 14.31 -7.11 1.56
N VAL A 9 13.40 -6.16 1.49
CA VAL A 9 13.31 -5.04 2.41
C VAL A 9 11.95 -5.07 3.10
N VAL A 10 11.95 -5.06 4.43
CA VAL A 10 10.77 -5.19 5.29
C VAL A 10 10.77 -4.12 6.39
N GLU A 11 9.68 -4.00 7.13
CA GLU A 11 9.57 -3.00 8.20
C GLU A 11 10.30 -3.39 9.47
N GLY A 12 10.10 -4.61 9.92
CA GLY A 12 10.51 -5.08 11.24
C GLY A 12 11.23 -6.42 11.25
N SER A 13 11.68 -6.81 12.44
CA SER A 13 12.41 -8.07 12.66
C SER A 13 11.53 -9.32 12.55
N ASN A 14 10.24 -9.21 12.84
CA ASN A 14 9.30 -10.32 12.71
C ASN A 14 9.06 -10.63 11.23
N ASP A 15 8.88 -9.59 10.41
CA ASP A 15 8.73 -9.70 8.95
C ASP A 15 9.97 -10.30 8.33
N GLN A 16 11.16 -9.86 8.78
CA GLN A 16 12.43 -10.45 8.34
C GLN A 16 12.46 -11.95 8.55
N ARG A 17 12.07 -12.42 9.75
CA ARG A 17 12.01 -13.86 10.05
C ARG A 17 11.02 -14.61 9.18
N ALA A 18 9.85 -14.00 8.90
CA ALA A 18 8.83 -14.56 8.03
C ALA A 18 9.35 -14.72 6.59
N VAL A 19 9.97 -13.67 6.05
CA VAL A 19 10.56 -13.65 4.71
C VAL A 19 11.71 -14.66 4.59
N GLU A 20 12.62 -14.69 5.55
CA GLU A 20 13.76 -15.64 5.54
C GLU A 20 13.31 -17.10 5.56
N ARG A 21 12.22 -17.41 6.28
CA ARG A 21 11.59 -18.75 6.25
C ARG A 21 10.93 -19.06 4.91
N ALA A 22 10.35 -18.04 4.25
CA ALA A 22 9.58 -18.23 3.02
C ALA A 22 10.47 -18.37 1.78
N VAL A 23 11.43 -17.46 1.56
CA VAL A 23 12.12 -17.32 0.27
C VAL A 23 13.64 -17.43 0.33
N ALA A 24 14.27 -17.49 1.50
CA ALA A 24 15.73 -17.58 1.68
C ALA A 24 16.50 -16.62 0.74
N PRO A 25 16.41 -15.29 0.93
CA PRO A 25 16.97 -14.32 0.01
C PRO A 25 18.50 -14.38 0.00
N ARG A 26 19.12 -14.59 -1.17
CA ARG A 26 20.58 -14.74 -1.33
C ARG A 26 21.35 -13.47 -0.97
N ARG A 27 20.75 -12.30 -1.17
CA ARG A 27 21.35 -11.01 -0.81
C ARG A 27 20.91 -10.52 0.56
N GLY A 28 20.22 -11.38 1.32
CA GLY A 28 19.74 -11.12 2.67
C GLY A 28 18.45 -10.32 2.73
N CYS A 29 18.04 -10.00 3.96
CA CYS A 29 16.89 -9.19 4.25
C CYS A 29 17.32 -7.93 5.02
N ARG A 30 16.70 -6.80 4.72
CA ARG A 30 16.98 -5.51 5.38
C ARG A 30 15.72 -4.95 6.01
N ILE A 31 15.90 -4.36 7.17
CA ILE A 31 14.83 -3.68 7.90
C ILE A 31 14.90 -2.19 7.60
N LEU A 32 13.77 -1.57 7.24
CA LEU A 32 13.68 -0.14 6.96
C LEU A 32 13.94 0.71 8.21
N LYS A 33 13.58 0.19 9.38
CA LYS A 33 13.71 0.93 10.67
C LYS A 33 12.99 2.27 10.63
N GLY A 34 11.81 2.31 10.00
CA GLY A 34 11.02 3.52 9.93
C GLY A 34 10.67 4.06 11.32
N SER A 35 10.60 5.37 11.43
CA SER A 35 10.17 6.07 12.62
C SER A 35 9.15 7.14 12.28
N TYR A 36 8.20 7.37 13.19
CA TYR A 36 7.23 8.44 13.03
C TYR A 36 7.87 9.79 13.39
N ASP A 37 7.92 10.70 12.43
CA ASP A 37 8.30 12.08 12.67
C ASP A 37 7.05 12.88 13.06
N ALA A 38 6.94 13.24 14.34
CA ALA A 38 5.80 13.96 14.87
C ALA A 38 5.71 15.41 14.35
N ALA A 39 6.83 16.01 13.95
CA ALA A 39 6.85 17.36 13.40
C ALA A 39 6.38 17.39 11.95
N ALA A 40 6.74 16.38 11.18
CA ALA A 40 6.33 16.22 9.78
C ALA A 40 5.00 15.45 9.60
N GLY A 41 4.54 14.76 10.64
CA GLY A 41 3.27 14.02 10.59
C GLY A 41 3.29 12.73 9.76
N HIS A 42 4.48 12.18 9.49
CA HIS A 42 4.61 10.98 8.66
C HIS A 42 5.73 10.05 9.15
N TYR A 43 5.72 8.81 8.64
CA TYR A 43 6.82 7.87 8.83
C TYR A 43 7.92 8.15 7.81
N ASP A 44 9.16 8.13 8.29
CA ASP A 44 10.36 8.29 7.48
C ASP A 44 11.30 7.09 7.62
N VAL A 45 12.24 6.95 6.68
CA VAL A 45 13.26 5.89 6.68
C VAL A 45 14.63 6.55 6.81
N PRO A 46 15.50 6.09 7.74
CA PRO A 46 16.81 6.71 7.93
C PRO A 46 17.63 6.74 6.64
N ASP A 47 18.25 7.89 6.35
CA ASP A 47 19.07 8.11 5.14
C ASP A 47 20.14 7.04 4.95
N VAL A 48 20.74 6.56 6.04
CA VAL A 48 21.74 5.49 6.00
C VAL A 48 21.19 4.17 5.49
N VAL A 49 19.90 3.89 5.72
CA VAL A 49 19.22 2.71 5.19
C VAL A 49 18.97 2.91 3.69
N ILE A 50 18.42 4.06 3.32
CA ILE A 50 18.19 4.41 1.91
C ILE A 50 19.48 4.37 1.11
N ALA A 51 20.57 4.97 1.59
CA ALA A 51 21.86 4.94 0.92
C ALA A 51 22.36 3.51 0.67
N LYS A 52 22.15 2.59 1.62
CA LYS A 52 22.52 1.17 1.46
C LYS A 52 21.66 0.46 0.42
N LEU A 53 20.37 0.78 0.35
CA LEU A 53 19.48 0.21 -0.66
C LEU A 53 19.82 0.72 -2.05
N ALA A 54 20.09 2.02 -2.19
CA ALA A 54 20.49 2.64 -3.44
C ALA A 54 21.85 2.07 -3.93
N ALA A 55 22.83 1.92 -3.05
CA ALA A 55 24.10 1.28 -3.38
C ALA A 55 23.90 -0.16 -3.87
N ALA A 56 23.10 -0.97 -3.16
CA ALA A 56 22.82 -2.35 -3.58
C ALA A 56 22.12 -2.39 -4.96
N ALA A 57 21.17 -1.49 -5.21
CA ALA A 57 20.48 -1.39 -6.49
C ALA A 57 21.45 -0.98 -7.63
N ASN A 58 22.34 -0.04 -7.38
CA ASN A 58 23.37 0.40 -8.33
C ASN A 58 24.39 -0.71 -8.63
N ASP A 59 24.67 -1.59 -7.66
CA ASP A 59 25.48 -2.80 -7.84
C ASP A 59 24.73 -3.94 -8.55
N GLY A 60 23.54 -3.67 -9.08
CA GLY A 60 22.72 -4.63 -9.83
C GLY A 60 21.94 -5.61 -8.96
N ALA A 61 21.80 -5.35 -7.67
CA ALA A 61 20.92 -6.17 -6.82
C ALA A 61 19.45 -5.91 -7.15
N ARG A 62 18.67 -6.98 -7.28
CA ARG A 62 17.21 -6.89 -7.29
C ARG A 62 16.73 -6.54 -5.88
N VAL A 63 16.36 -5.29 -5.64
CA VAL A 63 15.80 -4.82 -4.37
C VAL A 63 14.29 -5.00 -4.41
N VAL A 64 13.71 -5.75 -3.45
CA VAL A 64 12.27 -6.01 -3.36
C VAL A 64 11.75 -5.49 -2.02
N VAL A 65 10.81 -4.55 -2.06
CA VAL A 65 10.17 -3.94 -0.90
C VAL A 65 8.87 -4.69 -0.59
N LEU A 66 8.78 -5.25 0.60
CA LEU A 66 7.60 -5.92 1.13
C LEU A 66 7.29 -5.32 2.51
N THR A 67 6.40 -4.34 2.54
CA THR A 67 5.91 -3.66 3.75
C THR A 67 4.47 -4.05 4.02
N ASP A 68 4.03 -3.85 5.25
CA ASP A 68 2.64 -4.04 5.64
C ASP A 68 1.69 -3.14 4.84
N SER A 69 0.43 -3.51 4.79
CA SER A 69 -0.60 -2.77 4.07
C SER A 69 -1.22 -1.65 4.92
N ASP A 70 -0.52 -1.15 5.93
CA ASP A 70 -0.95 -0.06 6.79
C ASP A 70 -0.40 1.31 6.37
N VAL A 71 -0.69 2.34 7.17
CA VAL A 71 -0.23 3.72 6.90
C VAL A 71 1.29 3.81 6.94
N ALA A 72 1.92 3.18 7.94
CA ALA A 72 3.37 3.20 8.11
C ALA A 72 4.07 2.56 6.91
N GLY A 73 3.64 1.35 6.53
CA GLY A 73 4.21 0.63 5.40
C GLY A 73 4.05 1.34 4.07
N ARG A 74 2.88 1.95 3.82
CA ARG A 74 2.69 2.77 2.61
C ARG A 74 3.59 3.98 2.57
N GLN A 75 3.79 4.68 3.69
CA GLN A 75 4.65 5.87 3.75
C GLN A 75 6.11 5.50 3.56
N MET A 76 6.62 4.48 4.27
CA MET A 76 7.97 3.97 4.09
C MET A 76 8.23 3.45 2.66
N ARG A 77 7.25 2.74 2.08
CA ARG A 77 7.30 2.34 0.66
C ARG A 77 7.42 3.54 -0.27
N GLY A 78 6.68 4.62 0.02
CA GLY A 78 6.74 5.88 -0.72
C GLY A 78 8.13 6.52 -0.69
N VAL A 79 8.83 6.48 0.45
CA VAL A 79 10.23 6.93 0.56
C VAL A 79 11.12 6.10 -0.37
N VAL A 80 10.99 4.78 -0.36
CA VAL A 80 11.81 3.91 -1.23
C VAL A 80 11.50 4.13 -2.71
N VAL A 81 10.23 4.34 -3.09
CA VAL A 81 9.87 4.68 -4.49
C VAL A 81 10.60 5.92 -4.97
N ARG A 82 10.70 6.95 -4.13
CA ARG A 82 11.34 8.22 -4.47
C ARG A 82 12.87 8.09 -4.53
N GLU A 83 13.47 7.43 -3.54
CA GLU A 83 14.93 7.43 -3.35
C GLU A 83 15.64 6.26 -4.04
N VAL A 84 14.91 5.17 -4.33
CA VAL A 84 15.44 3.97 -5.00
C VAL A 84 14.50 3.55 -6.13
N PRO A 85 14.41 4.33 -7.22
CA PRO A 85 13.40 4.13 -8.28
C PRO A 85 13.43 2.76 -8.97
N SER A 86 14.58 2.07 -8.93
CA SER A 86 14.73 0.72 -9.49
C SER A 86 14.25 -0.39 -8.57
N ALA A 87 13.81 -0.07 -7.34
CA ALA A 87 13.25 -1.07 -6.44
C ALA A 87 11.94 -1.65 -6.99
N LEU A 88 11.73 -2.92 -6.73
CA LEU A 88 10.47 -3.61 -7.00
C LEU A 88 9.63 -3.64 -5.73
N HIS A 89 8.32 -3.63 -5.89
CA HIS A 89 7.36 -3.59 -4.79
C HIS A 89 6.47 -4.82 -4.81
N ALA A 90 6.46 -5.56 -3.70
CA ALA A 90 5.62 -6.74 -3.48
C ALA A 90 4.43 -6.36 -2.59
N PHE A 91 3.29 -7.00 -2.82
CA PHE A 91 2.04 -6.75 -2.12
C PHE A 91 1.44 -8.06 -1.62
N LEU A 92 0.96 -8.06 -0.38
CA LEU A 92 0.22 -9.17 0.21
C LEU A 92 -1.28 -8.84 0.13
N GLY A 93 -1.87 -9.12 -1.02
CA GLY A 93 -3.30 -8.96 -1.23
C GLY A 93 -4.06 -10.26 -0.94
N THR A 94 -5.31 -10.15 -0.54
CA THR A 94 -6.16 -11.32 -0.28
C THR A 94 -6.41 -12.17 -1.53
N HIS A 95 -6.24 -11.61 -2.71
CA HIS A 95 -6.34 -12.34 -3.98
C HIS A 95 -5.20 -13.35 -4.19
N LEU A 96 -4.06 -13.19 -3.50
CA LEU A 96 -2.93 -14.11 -3.58
C LEU A 96 -3.08 -15.31 -2.64
N SER A 97 -3.93 -15.16 -1.61
CA SER A 97 -4.15 -16.21 -0.62
C SER A 97 -5.02 -17.31 -1.21
N SER A 98 -4.39 -18.35 -1.77
CA SER A 98 -5.08 -19.57 -2.23
C SER A 98 -5.52 -20.47 -1.07
N ALA A 99 -5.04 -20.24 0.12
CA ALA A 99 -5.45 -20.95 1.31
C ALA A 99 -6.66 -20.25 1.94
N LYS A 100 -7.73 -21.00 2.20
CA LYS A 100 -8.69 -20.65 3.26
C LYS A 100 -7.90 -20.68 4.57
N THR A 101 -7.16 -19.62 4.81
CA THR A 101 -6.36 -19.45 6.02
C THR A 101 -7.31 -19.44 7.18
N ASP A 102 -7.01 -20.29 8.14
CA ASP A 102 -7.71 -20.38 9.42
C ASP A 102 -7.85 -18.96 9.97
N THR A 103 -9.08 -18.46 9.94
CA THR A 103 -9.44 -17.03 10.12
C THR A 103 -9.16 -16.51 11.53
N ALA A 104 -8.63 -17.37 12.42
CA ALA A 104 -8.39 -17.04 13.83
C ALA A 104 -7.17 -16.12 14.09
N THR A 105 -6.26 -15.95 13.13
CA THR A 105 -5.01 -15.19 13.33
C THR A 105 -4.95 -13.88 12.53
N HIS A 106 -5.88 -13.65 11.60
CA HIS A 106 -5.92 -12.43 10.82
C HIS A 106 -6.82 -11.39 11.49
N LYS A 107 -6.25 -10.38 12.10
CA LYS A 107 -7.00 -9.16 12.44
C LYS A 107 -7.57 -8.61 11.14
N ALA A 108 -8.89 -8.45 11.09
CA ALA A 108 -9.60 -7.93 9.92
C ALA A 108 -8.93 -6.64 9.43
N GLY A 109 -8.48 -6.62 8.18
CA GLY A 109 -8.04 -5.42 7.49
C GLY A 109 -6.55 -5.16 7.41
N ASN A 110 -5.69 -5.95 8.05
CA ASN A 110 -4.25 -5.73 7.96
C ASN A 110 -3.49 -7.06 8.02
N VAL A 111 -3.10 -7.56 6.86
CA VAL A 111 -2.22 -8.73 6.79
C VAL A 111 -0.79 -8.22 6.93
N GLY A 112 -0.27 -8.22 8.17
CA GLY A 112 1.15 -7.99 8.39
C GLY A 112 1.98 -9.11 7.75
N VAL A 113 3.15 -8.76 7.23
CA VAL A 113 4.08 -9.72 6.60
C VAL A 113 4.41 -10.88 7.54
N GLU A 114 4.50 -10.60 8.84
CA GLU A 114 4.78 -11.62 9.87
C GLU A 114 3.68 -12.69 10.00
N HIS A 115 2.45 -12.37 9.61
CA HIS A 115 1.27 -13.23 9.70
C HIS A 115 0.93 -13.93 8.37
N ALA A 116 1.59 -13.56 7.28
CA ALA A 116 1.34 -14.13 5.97
C ALA A 116 1.86 -15.58 5.87
N SER A 117 1.18 -16.37 5.06
CA SER A 117 1.65 -17.73 4.79
C SER A 117 2.97 -17.70 4.00
N ILE A 118 3.73 -18.80 4.11
CA ILE A 118 4.97 -18.96 3.32
C ILE A 118 4.68 -18.84 1.82
N GLU A 119 3.55 -19.37 1.35
CA GLU A 119 3.18 -19.34 -0.06
C GLU A 119 2.76 -17.94 -0.51
N ASP A 120 2.04 -17.19 0.31
CA ASP A 120 1.64 -15.82 -0.01
C ASP A 120 2.88 -14.90 -0.12
N ILE A 121 3.84 -15.04 0.79
CA ILE A 121 5.12 -14.29 0.72
C ILE A 121 5.88 -14.66 -0.57
N ARG A 122 5.96 -15.93 -0.93
CA ARG A 122 6.61 -16.39 -2.17
C ARG A 122 5.96 -15.79 -3.40
N THR A 123 4.63 -15.85 -3.45
CA THR A 123 3.84 -15.32 -4.55
C THR A 123 4.00 -13.82 -4.67
N ALA A 124 3.90 -13.08 -3.56
CA ALA A 124 4.11 -11.64 -3.54
C ALA A 124 5.51 -11.23 -4.03
N VAL A 125 6.56 -11.92 -3.55
CA VAL A 125 7.94 -11.66 -3.99
C VAL A 125 8.16 -12.01 -5.46
N ALA A 126 7.55 -13.09 -5.96
CA ALA A 126 7.62 -13.47 -7.36
C ALA A 126 6.94 -12.45 -8.28
N GLN A 127 5.82 -11.85 -7.83
CA GLN A 127 5.04 -10.85 -8.54
C GLN A 127 5.50 -9.41 -8.28
N ALA A 128 6.61 -9.21 -7.58
CA ALA A 128 7.13 -7.87 -7.29
C ALA A 128 7.37 -7.08 -8.58
N ARG A 129 6.91 -5.84 -8.60
CA ARG A 129 6.81 -4.96 -9.77
C ARG A 129 7.44 -3.59 -9.53
N PRO A 130 7.97 -2.91 -10.54
CA PRO A 130 8.46 -1.53 -10.40
C PRO A 130 7.30 -0.56 -10.17
N ALA A 131 7.57 0.58 -9.54
CA ALA A 131 6.63 1.69 -9.56
C ALA A 131 6.58 2.33 -10.95
N ALA A 132 5.41 2.74 -11.41
CA ALA A 132 5.19 3.25 -12.77
C ALA A 132 6.01 4.52 -13.11
N SER A 133 6.41 5.30 -12.11
CA SER A 133 7.24 6.50 -12.27
C SER A 133 8.75 6.22 -12.24
N ALA A 134 9.16 4.98 -11.99
CA ALA A 134 10.58 4.66 -11.75
C ALA A 134 11.45 4.55 -13.01
N GLY A 135 10.90 4.59 -14.20
CA GLY A 135 11.63 4.31 -15.44
C GLY A 135 11.63 5.38 -16.53
N GLY A 136 11.04 6.54 -16.32
CA GLY A 136 10.92 7.58 -17.36
C GLY A 136 11.73 8.83 -17.02
N SER A 137 12.67 9.20 -17.89
CA SER A 137 13.18 10.57 -17.96
C SER A 137 12.02 11.53 -18.04
N ALA A 138 11.95 12.46 -17.07
CA ALA A 138 10.93 13.50 -16.92
C ALA A 138 9.54 12.99 -16.46
N GLY A 139 9.37 12.80 -15.17
CA GLY A 139 8.19 13.19 -14.37
C GLY A 139 6.77 12.93 -14.87
N VAL A 140 6.56 12.03 -15.83
CA VAL A 140 5.21 11.69 -16.27
C VAL A 140 4.66 10.61 -15.34
N SER A 141 3.98 11.07 -14.28
CA SER A 141 3.12 10.21 -13.48
C SER A 141 2.11 9.53 -14.42
N ARG A 142 2.05 8.22 -14.40
CA ARG A 142 0.99 7.45 -15.07
C ARG A 142 -0.34 7.94 -14.51
N ARG A 143 -1.18 8.52 -15.34
CA ARG A 143 -2.53 8.98 -14.99
C ARG A 143 -3.58 8.10 -15.66
N GLU A 144 -3.54 6.82 -15.36
CA GLU A 144 -4.50 5.87 -15.90
C GLU A 144 -5.80 5.86 -15.09
N PHE A 145 -5.71 6.20 -13.81
CA PHE A 145 -6.81 6.24 -12.87
C PHE A 145 -7.01 7.63 -12.32
N ASP A 146 -8.27 8.03 -12.15
CA ASP A 146 -8.64 9.29 -11.56
C ASP A 146 -9.84 9.14 -10.60
N ARG A 147 -10.33 10.26 -10.08
CA ARG A 147 -11.48 10.29 -9.20
C ARG A 147 -12.76 9.77 -9.88
N ALA A 148 -12.95 10.06 -11.18
CA ALA A 148 -14.13 9.63 -11.91
C ALA A 148 -14.20 8.11 -12.04
N ASP A 149 -13.06 7.42 -12.16
CA ASP A 149 -12.99 5.96 -12.08
C ASP A 149 -13.52 5.46 -10.73
N LEU A 150 -13.07 6.06 -9.62
CA LEU A 150 -13.53 5.67 -8.29
C LEU A 150 -15.04 5.93 -8.10
N GLU A 151 -15.56 7.03 -8.63
CA GLU A 151 -17.00 7.31 -8.62
C GLU A 151 -17.78 6.28 -9.42
N LYS A 152 -17.32 5.94 -10.62
CA LYS A 152 -17.90 4.89 -11.46
C LYS A 152 -17.93 3.53 -10.75
N TRP A 153 -16.90 3.19 -10.02
CA TRP A 153 -16.79 1.94 -9.27
C TRP A 153 -17.52 1.96 -7.91
N GLY A 154 -18.06 3.12 -7.50
CA GLY A 154 -18.71 3.28 -6.19
C GLY A 154 -17.72 3.22 -5.02
N LEU A 155 -16.48 3.70 -5.23
CA LEU A 155 -15.41 3.76 -4.24
C LEU A 155 -15.22 5.16 -3.64
N CYS A 156 -15.82 6.18 -4.23
CA CYS A 156 -15.98 7.49 -3.61
C CYS A 156 -17.39 8.03 -3.90
N GLY A 157 -17.85 8.94 -3.02
CA GLY A 157 -19.20 9.50 -3.15
C GLY A 157 -19.32 10.44 -4.33
N PRO A 158 -20.56 10.67 -4.79
CA PRO A 158 -20.84 11.74 -5.75
C PRO A 158 -20.55 13.11 -5.12
N PRO A 159 -20.45 14.17 -5.92
CA PRO A 159 -20.42 15.52 -5.41
C PRO A 159 -21.58 15.78 -4.47
N VAL A 160 -21.35 16.60 -3.44
CA VAL A 160 -22.35 16.92 -2.41
C VAL A 160 -23.69 17.30 -3.04
N GLY A 161 -24.74 16.56 -2.66
CA GLY A 161 -26.13 16.82 -3.13
C GLY A 161 -26.73 15.80 -4.10
N ALA A 162 -26.01 14.77 -4.49
CA ALA A 162 -26.53 13.70 -5.35
C ALA A 162 -26.69 12.38 -4.57
N PRO A 163 -27.82 12.08 -3.93
CA PRO A 163 -28.05 10.80 -3.27
C PRO A 163 -28.22 9.72 -4.33
N ASP A 164 -27.34 8.71 -4.31
CA ASP A 164 -27.50 7.51 -5.13
C ASP A 164 -27.52 6.27 -4.20
N PRO A 165 -28.56 5.45 -4.22
CA PRO A 165 -28.67 4.25 -3.39
C PRO A 165 -27.50 3.28 -3.50
N LYS A 166 -26.83 3.22 -4.65
CA LYS A 166 -25.65 2.34 -4.85
C LYS A 166 -24.48 2.68 -3.92
N TRP A 167 -24.36 3.93 -3.45
CA TRP A 167 -23.30 4.34 -2.53
C TRP A 167 -23.56 3.89 -1.08
N SER A 168 -24.78 3.55 -0.72
CA SER A 168 -25.14 3.01 0.60
C SER A 168 -25.12 1.48 0.64
N ALA A 169 -25.03 0.82 -0.51
CA ALA A 169 -24.94 -0.62 -0.56
C ALA A 169 -23.60 -1.10 0.05
N PHE A 170 -23.63 -2.22 0.77
CA PHE A 170 -22.44 -2.89 1.29
C PHE A 170 -21.54 -2.07 2.24
N GLY A 171 -22.11 -1.32 3.17
CA GLY A 171 -21.33 -0.55 4.16
C GLY A 171 -20.79 0.78 3.64
N GLY A 172 -21.19 1.19 2.44
CA GLY A 172 -20.82 2.45 1.82
C GLY A 172 -19.47 2.45 1.15
N VAL A 173 -19.12 3.61 0.59
CA VAL A 173 -17.90 3.79 -0.22
C VAL A 173 -16.60 3.49 0.53
N THR A 174 -16.55 3.76 1.83
CA THR A 174 -15.35 3.51 2.65
C THR A 174 -15.07 2.03 2.80
N GLU A 175 -16.10 1.23 3.08
CA GLU A 175 -15.94 -0.22 3.21
C GLU A 175 -15.57 -0.86 1.87
N ARG A 176 -16.17 -0.40 0.78
CA ARG A 176 -15.80 -0.86 -0.56
C ARG A 176 -14.35 -0.54 -0.89
N ARG A 177 -13.85 0.67 -0.57
CA ARG A 177 -12.43 1.01 -0.74
C ARG A 177 -11.52 0.11 0.10
N ARG A 178 -11.90 -0.14 1.36
CA ARG A 178 -11.16 -1.04 2.24
C ARG A 178 -11.01 -2.43 1.63
N LEU A 179 -12.10 -3.01 1.13
CA LEU A 179 -12.09 -4.33 0.48
C LEU A 179 -11.21 -4.37 -0.78
N VAL A 180 -11.28 -3.34 -1.62
CA VAL A 180 -10.39 -3.22 -2.79
C VAL A 180 -8.94 -3.09 -2.37
N GLY A 181 -8.66 -2.27 -1.36
CA GLY A 181 -7.30 -2.10 -0.83
C GLY A 181 -6.74 -3.39 -0.23
N GLU A 182 -7.56 -4.17 0.47
CA GLU A 182 -7.19 -5.50 0.99
C GLU A 182 -6.95 -6.50 -0.15
N TYR A 183 -7.83 -6.50 -1.15
CA TYR A 183 -7.66 -7.36 -2.32
C TYR A 183 -6.31 -7.11 -2.99
N LEU A 184 -5.95 -5.85 -3.21
CA LEU A 184 -4.70 -5.45 -3.86
C LEU A 184 -3.47 -5.47 -2.94
N GLY A 185 -3.65 -5.60 -1.62
CA GLY A 185 -2.55 -5.56 -0.64
C GLY A 185 -2.02 -4.16 -0.36
N VAL A 186 -2.80 -3.11 -0.62
CA VAL A 186 -2.46 -1.72 -0.27
C VAL A 186 -3.15 -1.25 1.01
N GLY A 187 -4.09 -2.05 1.53
CA GLY A 187 -4.81 -1.80 2.78
C GLY A 187 -5.84 -0.67 2.69
N ASP A 188 -6.27 -0.19 3.86
CA ASP A 188 -7.27 0.87 3.94
C ASP A 188 -6.68 2.21 3.46
N CYS A 189 -7.27 2.75 2.40
CA CYS A 189 -6.87 3.99 1.74
C CYS A 189 -8.05 4.96 1.64
N ASP A 190 -7.81 6.26 1.79
CA ASP A 190 -8.75 7.25 1.29
C ASP A 190 -8.79 7.27 -0.25
N ALA A 191 -9.69 8.05 -0.84
CA ALA A 191 -9.86 8.06 -2.29
C ALA A 191 -8.61 8.55 -3.04
N LYS A 192 -7.94 9.60 -2.54
CA LYS A 192 -6.71 10.14 -3.15
C LYS A 192 -5.58 9.13 -3.06
N GLN A 193 -5.41 8.51 -1.89
CA GLN A 193 -4.40 7.47 -1.66
C GLN A 193 -4.63 6.27 -2.57
N LEU A 194 -5.88 5.80 -2.73
CA LEU A 194 -6.17 4.67 -3.60
C LEU A 194 -5.85 4.97 -5.07
N VAL A 195 -6.30 6.11 -5.61
CA VAL A 195 -5.93 6.55 -6.98
C VAL A 195 -4.42 6.54 -7.17
N ARG A 196 -3.69 7.03 -6.17
CA ARG A 196 -2.23 7.07 -6.21
C ARG A 196 -1.60 5.69 -6.23
N GLN A 197 -2.05 4.77 -5.36
CA GLN A 197 -1.54 3.39 -5.33
C GLN A 197 -1.83 2.67 -6.65
N LEU A 198 -3.03 2.86 -7.20
CA LEU A 198 -3.40 2.31 -8.50
C LEU A 198 -2.47 2.83 -9.61
N ASN A 199 -2.27 4.14 -9.69
CA ASN A 199 -1.40 4.73 -10.71
C ASN A 199 0.07 4.34 -10.57
N LEU A 200 0.54 4.06 -9.36
CA LEU A 200 1.93 3.65 -9.12
C LEU A 200 2.19 2.19 -9.47
N PHE A 201 1.24 1.31 -9.17
CA PHE A 201 1.57 -0.11 -9.09
C PHE A 201 0.66 -1.05 -9.88
N PHE A 202 -0.56 -0.66 -10.25
CA PHE A 202 -1.55 -1.60 -10.77
C PHE A 202 -1.98 -1.27 -12.18
N THR A 203 -2.34 -2.31 -12.94
CA THR A 203 -2.94 -2.17 -14.25
C THR A 203 -4.45 -2.00 -14.15
N ARG A 204 -5.10 -1.60 -15.26
CA ARG A 204 -6.57 -1.50 -15.34
C ARG A 204 -7.21 -2.85 -15.07
N GLU A 205 -6.65 -3.92 -15.62
CA GLU A 205 -7.18 -5.30 -15.47
C GLU A 205 -7.14 -5.75 -14.00
N GLU A 206 -6.07 -5.42 -13.26
CA GLU A 206 -5.94 -5.75 -11.84
C GLU A 206 -6.95 -4.95 -11.00
N ALA A 207 -7.15 -3.68 -11.31
CA ALA A 207 -8.15 -2.86 -10.64
C ALA A 207 -9.56 -3.38 -10.93
N ASP A 208 -9.89 -3.70 -12.19
CA ASP A 208 -11.19 -4.25 -12.57
C ASP A 208 -11.44 -5.60 -11.86
N ALA A 209 -10.43 -6.48 -11.78
CA ALA A 209 -10.52 -7.73 -11.03
C ALA A 209 -10.82 -7.51 -9.53
N ALA A 210 -10.21 -6.50 -8.92
CA ALA A 210 -10.49 -6.13 -7.53
C ALA A 210 -11.92 -5.62 -7.34
N ILE A 211 -12.46 -4.88 -8.33
CA ILE A 211 -13.85 -4.42 -8.32
C ILE A 211 -14.84 -5.59 -8.50
N GLU A 212 -14.53 -6.53 -9.42
CA GLU A 212 -15.35 -7.72 -9.65
C GLU A 212 -15.40 -8.65 -8.44
N ALA A 213 -14.34 -8.67 -7.62
CA ALA A 213 -14.27 -9.45 -6.39
C ALA A 213 -15.10 -8.86 -5.25
N LEU A 214 -15.59 -7.62 -5.37
CA LEU A 214 -16.45 -7.03 -4.35
C LEU A 214 -17.77 -7.82 -4.20
N PRO A 215 -18.30 -7.94 -2.98
CA PRO A 215 -19.59 -8.55 -2.75
C PRO A 215 -20.68 -7.89 -3.59
N LYS A 216 -21.53 -8.69 -4.24
CA LYS A 216 -22.66 -8.22 -5.06
C LYS A 216 -23.89 -7.98 -4.18
N GLU A 217 -24.81 -7.19 -4.69
CA GLU A 217 -26.08 -6.92 -4.01
C GLU A 217 -26.80 -8.24 -3.65
N GLY A 218 -27.20 -8.37 -2.37
CA GLY A 218 -27.81 -9.60 -1.84
C GLY A 218 -26.83 -10.67 -1.34
N GLN A 219 -25.53 -10.49 -1.50
CA GLN A 219 -24.53 -11.34 -0.85
C GLN A 219 -24.24 -10.85 0.57
N ALA A 220 -24.09 -11.77 1.52
CA ALA A 220 -23.63 -11.43 2.86
C ALA A 220 -22.22 -10.82 2.74
N MET A 221 -22.02 -9.67 3.44
CA MET A 221 -20.68 -9.15 3.63
C MET A 221 -19.80 -10.22 4.29
N PRO A 222 -18.52 -10.33 3.92
CA PRO A 222 -17.58 -11.11 4.70
C PRO A 222 -17.73 -10.69 6.16
N GLU A 223 -17.96 -11.64 7.06
CA GLU A 223 -18.11 -11.33 8.48
C GLU A 223 -16.96 -10.42 8.90
N LYS A 224 -17.29 -9.20 9.33
CA LYS A 224 -16.32 -8.41 10.08
C LYS A 224 -15.96 -9.29 11.27
N MET A 225 -14.75 -9.77 11.34
CA MET A 225 -14.20 -10.23 12.60
C MET A 225 -14.28 -9.01 13.54
N THR A 226 -15.35 -8.94 14.30
CA THR A 226 -15.54 -7.95 15.34
C THR A 226 -14.50 -8.25 16.40
N ASP A 227 -13.39 -7.55 16.31
CA ASP A 227 -12.40 -7.53 17.36
C ASP A 227 -13.08 -6.91 18.59
N GLY A 228 -13.03 -7.65 19.71
CA GLY A 228 -13.59 -7.23 20.98
C GLY A 228 -13.06 -5.85 21.36
N GLY A 229 -14.00 -4.95 21.62
CA GLY A 229 -13.84 -3.54 21.91
C GLY A 229 -12.57 -3.14 22.61
N ALA A 230 -11.77 -2.37 21.94
CA ALA A 230 -10.89 -1.40 22.56
C ALA A 230 -11.27 -0.04 22.00
N ASP A 231 -11.79 0.80 22.90
CA ASP A 231 -12.09 2.21 22.73
C ASP A 231 -11.07 2.91 21.82
N ARG A 232 -11.36 2.98 20.53
CA ARG A 232 -10.75 4.00 19.67
C ARG A 232 -11.69 5.21 19.69
N LYS A 233 -11.51 6.07 20.68
CA LYS A 233 -11.80 7.49 20.51
C LYS A 233 -10.84 8.02 19.44
N GLY A 234 -11.05 7.61 18.21
CA GLY A 234 -10.54 8.28 17.04
C GLY A 234 -11.42 9.47 16.82
N THR A 235 -10.90 10.65 17.09
CA THR A 235 -11.44 11.90 16.59
C THR A 235 -11.67 11.73 15.09
N ALA A 236 -12.93 11.66 14.70
CA ALA A 236 -13.34 11.86 13.33
C ALA A 236 -12.93 13.28 12.97
N VAL A 237 -11.80 13.42 12.28
CA VAL A 237 -11.46 14.63 11.57
C VAL A 237 -12.29 14.60 10.30
N ASN A 238 -13.54 15.04 10.41
CA ASN A 238 -14.27 15.60 9.31
C ASN A 238 -13.59 16.92 8.97
N GLY A 239 -12.65 16.88 8.05
CA GLY A 239 -11.92 18.00 7.51
C GLY A 239 -11.74 17.75 6.03
N ASP A 240 -12.76 18.10 5.26
CA ASP A 240 -12.68 18.30 3.81
C ASP A 240 -12.17 19.73 3.52
N ASP A 241 -11.20 20.20 4.26
CA ASP A 241 -10.55 21.51 4.10
C ASP A 241 -9.07 21.35 4.43
N GLY A 242 -8.37 20.52 3.71
CA GLY A 242 -6.94 20.31 3.93
C GLY A 242 -6.17 20.41 2.65
N GLU A 243 -5.40 21.45 2.58
CA GLU A 243 -4.32 21.73 1.64
C GLU A 243 -3.69 20.45 1.10
N ASP A 244 -3.47 20.41 -0.22
CA ASP A 244 -2.79 19.37 -0.97
C ASP A 244 -1.40 19.11 -0.37
N PHE A 245 -1.32 18.28 0.66
CA PHE A 245 -0.05 17.75 1.12
C PHE A 245 0.39 16.69 0.12
N ASP A 246 1.02 17.15 -0.94
CA ASP A 246 1.64 16.29 -1.93
C ASP A 246 2.87 15.63 -1.32
N LEU A 247 2.71 14.42 -0.79
CA LEU A 247 3.78 13.60 -0.21
C LEU A 247 4.96 13.32 -1.17
N TYR A 248 4.90 13.80 -2.41
CA TYR A 248 5.97 13.66 -3.41
C TYR A 248 6.56 14.98 -3.88
N THR A 249 6.00 16.12 -3.49
CA THR A 249 6.66 17.41 -3.70
C THR A 249 7.45 17.75 -2.43
N TYR A 250 8.60 17.11 -2.25
CA TYR A 250 9.58 17.56 -1.27
C TYR A 250 10.16 18.88 -1.76
N TYR A 251 9.86 19.95 -1.06
CA TYR A 251 10.61 21.19 -1.14
C TYR A 251 11.74 21.13 -0.11
N PRO A 252 13.02 21.24 -0.52
CA PRO A 252 14.11 21.33 0.45
C PRO A 252 13.88 22.50 1.42
N PRO A 253 14.33 22.42 2.66
CA PRO A 253 14.22 23.51 3.61
C PRO A 253 14.78 24.80 3.01
N GLY A 254 13.94 25.85 2.89
CA GLY A 254 14.29 27.13 2.31
C GLY A 254 13.83 27.37 0.86
N VAL A 255 13.15 26.43 0.23
CA VAL A 255 12.53 26.62 -1.10
C VAL A 255 11.02 26.71 -0.92
N ALA A 256 10.44 27.89 -1.16
CA ALA A 256 9.00 28.07 -1.15
C ALA A 256 8.36 27.41 -2.39
N PRO A 257 7.15 26.80 -2.24
CA PRO A 257 6.42 26.28 -3.39
C PRO A 257 6.06 27.40 -4.39
N PRO A 258 6.01 27.13 -5.70
CA PRO A 258 5.62 28.14 -6.68
C PRO A 258 4.19 28.60 -6.40
N GLY A 259 4.03 29.90 -6.13
CA GLY A 259 2.75 30.54 -5.82
C GLY A 259 2.65 31.16 -4.43
N PHE A 260 3.69 31.08 -3.61
CA PHE A 260 3.82 31.81 -2.35
C PHE A 260 4.98 32.81 -2.47
N GLU A 261 4.72 33.98 -3.02
CA GLU A 261 5.49 35.19 -2.82
C GLU A 261 4.77 36.13 -1.84
#